data_576ac4e837f4ddfd5015ce674f832f31
#
_entry.id   576ac4e837f4ddfd5015ce674f832f31
#
_cell.length_a   1.000
_cell.length_b   1.000
_cell.length_c   1.000
_cell.angle_alpha   90.00
_cell.angle_beta   90.00
_cell.angle_gamma   90.00
#
_symmetry.space_group_name_H-M   'P 1'
#
loop_
_entity.id
_entity.type
_entity.pdbx_description
1 polymer ?
#
loop_
_entity_poly.entity_id
_entity_poly.type
_entity_poly.pdbx_seq_one_letter_code
_entity_poly.pdbx_strand_id
1 'polypeptide(L)'
;LDRKTDIRDRALKDLQRSEVLMVDGHFDYGNGYHGRVYLNPHQLFRHPSTIWRFAQDLLDLIPVDLLQQVEVVAGPVTGGALLAHTIAGLLDSRRSLSHPPSLFAPFNYDPGKGFTLRNFYKRELAGRRVLLADDVRNTGETFARCAALLMGAGATLVATVEIYDRMEAITELGVPNFTLAEYRAPENYKAADCPLCKRGQPITRF
;
A
#
# COMPACT_ATOMS: atom_id res chain seq x y z
N LEU A 1 11.20 -17.75 -16.40
CA LEU A 1 10.85 -16.53 -15.65
C LEU A 1 10.68 -16.90 -14.19
N ASP A 2 11.17 -16.07 -13.28
CA ASP A 2 11.02 -16.30 -11.85
C ASP A 2 9.54 -16.09 -11.48
N ARG A 3 8.97 -16.97 -10.63
CA ARG A 3 7.58 -16.88 -10.16
C ARG A 3 7.22 -15.49 -9.63
N LYS A 4 8.16 -14.82 -8.99
CA LYS A 4 7.96 -13.46 -8.46
C LYS A 4 7.78 -12.42 -9.57
N THR A 5 8.53 -12.55 -10.65
CA THR A 5 8.39 -11.69 -11.83
C THR A 5 7.03 -11.89 -12.48
N ASP A 6 6.58 -13.13 -12.65
CA ASP A 6 5.25 -13.42 -13.21
C ASP A 6 4.12 -12.86 -12.38
N ILE A 7 4.23 -12.91 -11.04
CA ILE A 7 3.25 -12.31 -10.11
C ILE A 7 3.17 -10.79 -10.32
N ARG A 8 4.32 -10.12 -10.38
CA ARG A 8 4.38 -8.66 -10.56
C ARG A 8 3.85 -8.20 -11.91
N ASP A 9 4.22 -8.88 -12.98
CA ASP A 9 3.74 -8.58 -14.33
C ASP A 9 2.22 -8.74 -14.44
N ARG A 10 1.66 -9.78 -13.82
CA ARG A 10 0.23 -9.99 -13.75
C ARG A 10 -0.46 -8.91 -12.95
N ALA A 11 0.06 -8.56 -11.77
CA ALA A 11 -0.50 -7.54 -10.91
C ALA A 11 -0.55 -6.17 -11.61
N LEU A 12 0.53 -5.77 -12.28
CA LEU A 12 0.57 -4.52 -13.04
C LEU A 12 -0.49 -4.50 -14.16
N LYS A 13 -0.62 -5.59 -14.92
CA LYS A 13 -1.65 -5.71 -15.96
C LYS A 13 -3.07 -5.65 -15.38
N ASP A 14 -3.30 -6.27 -14.23
CA ASP A 14 -4.59 -6.26 -13.56
C ASP A 14 -4.94 -4.86 -13.04
N LEU A 15 -3.98 -4.11 -12.50
CA LEU A 15 -4.17 -2.72 -12.09
C LEU A 15 -4.53 -1.80 -13.28
N GLN A 16 -3.91 -2.02 -14.43
CA GLN A 16 -4.24 -1.26 -15.65
C GLN A 16 -5.63 -1.64 -16.19
N ARG A 17 -5.96 -2.92 -16.27
CA ARG A 17 -7.27 -3.42 -16.76
C ARG A 17 -8.44 -2.98 -15.89
N SER A 18 -8.23 -2.86 -14.58
CA SER A 18 -9.25 -2.44 -13.63
C SER A 18 -9.35 -0.93 -13.46
N GLU A 19 -8.63 -0.14 -14.27
CA GLU A 19 -8.57 1.32 -14.20
C GLU A 19 -8.10 1.85 -12.83
N VAL A 20 -7.38 1.04 -12.07
CA VAL A 20 -6.69 1.48 -10.86
C VAL A 20 -5.47 2.30 -11.22
N LEU A 21 -4.68 1.82 -12.19
CA LEU A 21 -3.55 2.53 -12.78
C LEU A 21 -3.88 2.89 -14.22
N MET A 22 -4.08 4.17 -14.48
CA MET A 22 -4.29 4.71 -15.82
C MET A 22 -3.02 5.39 -16.30
N VAL A 23 -2.52 4.95 -17.44
CA VAL A 23 -1.27 5.44 -18.06
C VAL A 23 -1.55 6.10 -19.40
N ASP A 24 -0.59 6.89 -19.87
CA ASP A 24 -0.60 7.54 -21.21
C ASP A 24 -1.81 8.47 -21.46
N GLY A 25 -2.43 8.97 -20.40
CA GLY A 25 -3.53 9.92 -20.45
C GLY A 25 -3.09 11.39 -20.35
N HIS A 26 -4.08 12.24 -20.08
CA HIS A 26 -3.89 13.62 -19.62
C HIS A 26 -4.86 13.86 -18.48
N PHE A 27 -4.36 13.86 -17.26
CA PHE A 27 -5.15 13.89 -16.02
C PHE A 27 -4.93 15.19 -15.26
N ASP A 28 -6.04 15.78 -14.78
CA ASP A 28 -6.02 16.88 -13.82
C ASP A 28 -6.08 16.31 -12.40
N TYR A 29 -5.08 16.61 -11.58
CA TYR A 29 -5.01 16.09 -10.20
C TYR A 29 -5.80 16.94 -9.19
N GLY A 30 -6.45 18.04 -9.65
CA GLY A 30 -7.24 18.92 -8.78
C GLY A 30 -6.43 19.80 -7.82
N ASN A 31 -5.10 19.70 -7.86
CA ASN A 31 -4.17 20.43 -6.99
C ASN A 31 -3.28 21.44 -7.76
N GLY A 32 -3.68 21.79 -8.99
CA GLY A 32 -2.91 22.67 -9.87
C GLY A 32 -1.83 21.97 -10.68
N TYR A 33 -1.81 20.63 -10.69
CA TYR A 33 -0.89 19.81 -11.49
C TYR A 33 -1.65 18.89 -12.43
N HIS A 34 -1.03 18.66 -13.60
CA HIS A 34 -1.46 17.70 -14.61
C HIS A 34 -0.38 16.63 -14.80
N GLY A 35 -0.79 15.45 -15.23
CA GLY A 35 0.15 14.36 -15.52
C GLY A 35 -0.40 13.34 -16.49
N ARG A 36 0.47 12.40 -16.88
CA ARG A 36 0.14 11.33 -17.81
C ARG A 36 -0.35 10.05 -17.14
N VAL A 37 -0.24 9.97 -15.83
CA VAL A 37 -0.58 8.80 -15.04
C VAL A 37 -1.52 9.19 -13.93
N TYR A 38 -2.59 8.44 -13.76
CA TYR A 38 -3.52 8.60 -12.65
C TYR A 38 -3.70 7.28 -11.92
N LEU A 39 -3.63 7.34 -10.60
CA LEU A 39 -3.92 6.22 -9.74
C LEU A 39 -5.26 6.45 -9.04
N ASN A 40 -6.20 5.53 -9.24
CA ASN A 40 -7.50 5.55 -8.59
C ASN A 40 -7.62 4.38 -7.59
N PRO A 41 -7.14 4.54 -6.35
CA PRO A 41 -7.14 3.46 -5.36
C PRO A 41 -8.56 3.02 -4.97
N HIS A 42 -9.58 3.89 -5.14
CA HIS A 42 -10.96 3.55 -4.84
C HIS A 42 -11.51 2.42 -5.73
N GLN A 43 -10.96 2.25 -6.94
CA GLN A 43 -11.33 1.12 -7.79
C GLN A 43 -10.90 -0.23 -7.21
N LEU A 44 -9.80 -0.28 -6.43
CA LEU A 44 -9.36 -1.50 -5.74
C LEU A 44 -10.40 -2.02 -4.76
N PHE A 45 -11.14 -1.11 -4.11
CA PHE A 45 -12.03 -1.44 -3.00
C PHE A 45 -13.45 -1.79 -3.44
N ARG A 46 -13.78 -1.61 -4.73
CA ARG A 46 -15.11 -1.95 -5.26
C ARG A 46 -15.42 -3.45 -5.18
N HIS A 47 -14.40 -4.28 -5.33
CA HIS A 47 -14.53 -5.73 -5.33
C HIS A 47 -13.60 -6.35 -4.29
N PRO A 48 -14.11 -6.86 -3.16
CA PRO A 48 -13.28 -7.49 -2.12
C PRO A 48 -12.38 -8.62 -2.63
N SER A 49 -12.85 -9.38 -3.64
CA SER A 49 -12.05 -10.41 -4.30
C SER A 49 -10.78 -9.89 -4.97
N THR A 50 -10.75 -8.63 -5.38
CA THR A 50 -9.56 -8.01 -5.98
C THR A 50 -8.49 -7.80 -4.92
N ILE A 51 -8.85 -7.23 -3.76
CA ILE A 51 -7.91 -7.05 -2.63
C ILE A 51 -7.44 -8.42 -2.12
N TRP A 52 -8.35 -9.37 -2.00
CA TRP A 52 -8.01 -10.73 -1.56
C TRP A 52 -6.96 -11.37 -2.47
N ARG A 53 -7.10 -11.25 -3.79
CA ARG A 53 -6.12 -11.77 -4.76
C ARG A 53 -4.77 -11.06 -4.64
N PHE A 54 -4.75 -9.73 -4.56
CA PHE A 54 -3.51 -8.98 -4.37
C PHE A 54 -2.84 -9.28 -3.04
N ALA A 55 -3.60 -9.47 -1.98
CA ALA A 55 -3.06 -9.88 -0.68
C ALA A 55 -2.40 -11.28 -0.74
N GLN A 56 -3.00 -12.22 -1.48
CA GLN A 56 -2.37 -13.53 -1.73
C GLN A 56 -1.07 -13.40 -2.51
N ASP A 57 -1.07 -12.62 -3.58
CA ASP A 57 0.11 -12.39 -4.39
C ASP A 57 1.24 -11.71 -3.59
N LEU A 58 0.90 -10.76 -2.70
CA LEU A 58 1.86 -10.15 -1.77
C LEU A 58 2.47 -11.18 -0.82
N LEU A 59 1.64 -12.02 -0.21
CA LEU A 59 2.12 -13.09 0.69
C LEU A 59 3.06 -14.06 -0.03
N ASP A 60 2.86 -14.29 -1.33
CA ASP A 60 3.74 -15.15 -2.14
C ASP A 60 5.10 -14.48 -2.48
N LEU A 61 5.20 -13.16 -2.39
CA LEU A 61 6.46 -12.42 -2.57
C LEU A 61 7.33 -12.40 -1.32
N ILE A 62 6.73 -12.45 -0.13
CA ILE A 62 7.42 -12.34 1.15
C ILE A 62 8.07 -13.69 1.50
N PRO A 63 9.35 -13.70 1.96
CA PRO A 63 9.98 -14.92 2.46
C PRO A 63 9.19 -15.58 3.60
N VAL A 64 9.12 -16.91 3.57
CA VAL A 64 8.33 -17.69 4.54
C VAL A 64 8.80 -17.48 5.98
N ASP A 65 10.10 -17.43 6.20
CA ASP A 65 10.72 -17.17 7.50
C ASP A 65 10.35 -15.81 8.08
N LEU A 66 10.17 -14.80 7.23
CA LEU A 66 9.69 -13.49 7.63
C LEU A 66 8.19 -13.54 7.96
N LEU A 67 7.38 -14.21 7.13
CA LEU A 67 5.95 -14.36 7.39
C LEU A 67 5.66 -15.09 8.70
N GLN A 68 6.49 -16.07 9.06
CA GLN A 68 6.34 -16.80 10.33
C GLN A 68 6.56 -15.92 11.55
N GLN A 69 7.30 -14.82 11.41
CA GLN A 69 7.55 -13.88 12.50
C GLN A 69 6.41 -12.89 12.73
N VAL A 70 5.55 -12.66 11.73
CA VAL A 70 4.47 -11.66 11.79
C VAL A 70 3.41 -12.09 12.81
N GLU A 71 3.14 -11.24 13.78
CA GLU A 71 2.10 -11.44 14.81
C GLU A 71 0.95 -10.46 14.63
N VAL A 72 1.23 -9.30 14.00
CA VAL A 72 0.25 -8.25 13.75
C VAL A 72 0.39 -7.77 12.31
N VAL A 73 -0.73 -7.51 11.66
CA VAL A 73 -0.75 -6.78 10.39
C VAL A 73 -1.46 -5.45 10.63
N ALA A 74 -0.76 -4.35 10.38
CA ALA A 74 -1.26 -3.01 10.62
C ALA A 74 -1.39 -2.24 9.30
N GLY A 75 -2.32 -1.30 9.22
CA GLY A 75 -2.46 -0.45 8.04
C GLY A 75 -3.28 0.80 8.28
N PRO A 76 -3.00 1.91 7.56
CA PRO A 76 -3.76 3.16 7.69
C PRO A 76 -5.13 3.04 7.03
N VAL A 77 -6.15 3.64 7.63
CA VAL A 77 -7.45 3.79 6.97
C VAL A 77 -7.31 4.71 5.75
N THR A 78 -7.95 4.41 4.59
CA THR A 78 -8.92 3.30 4.42
C THR A 78 -8.25 2.09 3.77
N GLY A 79 -7.48 2.29 2.70
CA GLY A 79 -6.98 1.24 1.83
C GLY A 79 -5.99 0.31 2.51
N GLY A 80 -5.03 0.87 3.21
CA GLY A 80 -4.05 0.08 3.96
C GLY A 80 -4.69 -0.79 5.03
N ALA A 81 -5.73 -0.28 5.73
CA ALA A 81 -6.45 -1.07 6.72
C ALA A 81 -7.22 -2.25 6.11
N LEU A 82 -7.86 -2.06 4.95
CA LEU A 82 -8.56 -3.14 4.25
C LEU A 82 -7.58 -4.21 3.76
N LEU A 83 -6.45 -3.79 3.23
CA LEU A 83 -5.39 -4.71 2.81
C LEU A 83 -4.80 -5.45 4.02
N ALA A 84 -4.46 -4.75 5.11
CA ALA A 84 -3.91 -5.34 6.32
C ALA A 84 -4.85 -6.38 6.94
N HIS A 85 -6.15 -6.07 7.03
CA HIS A 85 -7.16 -7.01 7.51
C HIS A 85 -7.21 -8.29 6.65
N THR A 86 -7.20 -8.10 5.33
CA THR A 86 -7.21 -9.23 4.38
C THR A 86 -5.95 -10.08 4.49
N ILE A 87 -4.77 -9.45 4.59
CA ILE A 87 -3.49 -10.14 4.79
C ILE A 87 -3.50 -10.93 6.10
N ALA A 88 -3.98 -10.36 7.21
CA ALA A 88 -4.04 -11.05 8.50
C ALA A 88 -4.86 -12.35 8.41
N GLY A 89 -6.07 -12.28 7.84
CA GLY A 89 -6.91 -13.46 7.67
C GLY A 89 -6.31 -14.52 6.74
N LEU A 90 -5.69 -14.10 5.64
CA LEU A 90 -4.99 -15.01 4.72
C LEU A 90 -3.74 -15.64 5.35
N LEU A 91 -3.00 -14.88 6.13
CA LEU A 91 -1.82 -15.37 6.83
C LEU A 91 -2.20 -16.49 7.82
N ASP A 92 -3.28 -16.30 8.58
CA ASP A 92 -3.80 -17.31 9.49
C ASP A 92 -4.28 -18.57 8.74
N SER A 93 -4.91 -18.42 7.58
CA SER A 93 -5.34 -19.55 6.76
C SER A 93 -4.17 -20.41 6.21
N ARG A 94 -2.98 -19.83 6.13
CA ARG A 94 -1.75 -20.51 5.68
C ARG A 94 -0.94 -21.14 6.82
N ARG A 95 -1.32 -20.88 8.06
CA ARG A 95 -0.60 -21.34 9.25
C ARG A 95 -1.27 -22.57 9.87
N SER A 96 -0.54 -23.27 10.74
CA SER A 96 -1.08 -24.33 11.55
C SER A 96 -2.14 -23.78 12.51
N LEU A 97 -3.20 -24.54 12.78
CA LEU A 97 -4.23 -24.22 13.76
C LEU A 97 -3.69 -24.02 15.19
N SER A 98 -2.48 -24.53 15.47
CA SER A 98 -1.80 -24.30 16.75
C SER A 98 -1.10 -22.94 16.83
N HIS A 99 -0.94 -22.22 15.70
CA HIS A 99 -0.37 -20.88 15.71
C HIS A 99 -1.40 -19.87 16.24
N PRO A 100 -1.02 -18.97 17.15
CA PRO A 100 -1.93 -17.91 17.61
C PRO A 100 -2.42 -17.07 16.42
N PRO A 101 -3.70 -16.66 16.41
CA PRO A 101 -4.23 -15.81 15.35
C PRO A 101 -3.47 -14.48 15.24
N SER A 102 -3.30 -14.02 14.01
CA SER A 102 -2.72 -12.70 13.73
C SER A 102 -3.66 -11.59 14.21
N LEU A 103 -3.10 -10.57 14.83
CA LEU A 103 -3.85 -9.36 15.18
C LEU A 103 -3.93 -8.42 13.98
N PHE A 104 -5.02 -7.68 13.88
CA PHE A 104 -5.19 -6.57 12.95
C PHE A 104 -5.19 -5.25 13.72
N ALA A 105 -4.43 -4.25 13.26
CA ALA A 105 -4.37 -2.93 13.88
C ALA A 105 -4.52 -1.80 12.85
N PRO A 106 -5.68 -1.11 12.78
CA PRO A 106 -5.87 0.02 11.89
C PRO A 106 -5.35 1.32 12.53
N PHE A 107 -4.69 2.15 11.70
CA PHE A 107 -4.45 3.55 12.06
C PHE A 107 -5.62 4.39 11.58
N ASN A 108 -6.15 5.24 12.46
CA ASN A 108 -7.15 6.24 12.09
C ASN A 108 -6.44 7.52 11.64
N TYR A 109 -7.10 8.31 10.81
CA TYR A 109 -6.61 9.62 10.43
C TYR A 109 -7.48 10.70 11.07
N ASP A 110 -6.84 11.63 11.77
CA ASP A 110 -7.44 12.82 12.35
C ASP A 110 -6.86 14.05 11.64
N PRO A 111 -7.69 14.92 11.04
CA PRO A 111 -7.19 16.07 10.29
C PRO A 111 -6.28 17.02 11.11
N GLY A 112 -6.47 17.09 12.43
CA GLY A 112 -5.66 17.94 13.32
C GLY A 112 -4.42 17.26 13.90
N LYS A 113 -4.37 15.92 13.92
CA LYS A 113 -3.31 15.12 14.58
C LYS A 113 -2.57 14.19 13.65
N GLY A 114 -3.07 14.00 12.43
CA GLY A 114 -2.54 13.00 11.49
C GLY A 114 -2.95 11.57 11.86
N PHE A 115 -2.09 10.60 11.58
CA PHE A 115 -2.35 9.21 11.93
C PHE A 115 -2.34 9.01 13.44
N THR A 116 -3.28 8.20 13.93
CA THR A 116 -3.44 7.89 15.35
C THR A 116 -3.72 6.40 15.52
N LEU A 117 -3.31 5.86 16.67
CA LEU A 117 -3.59 4.51 17.07
C LEU A 117 -4.38 4.51 18.38
N ARG A 118 -5.53 3.82 18.42
CA ARG A 118 -6.35 3.76 19.63
C ARG A 118 -5.62 3.02 20.76
N ASN A 119 -5.84 3.43 22.00
CA ASN A 119 -5.19 2.85 23.18
C ASN A 119 -5.41 1.34 23.32
N PHE A 120 -6.54 0.82 22.86
CA PHE A 120 -6.81 -0.60 22.82
C PHE A 120 -5.72 -1.34 22.02
N TYR A 121 -5.46 -0.90 20.80
CA TYR A 121 -4.43 -1.51 19.94
C TYR A 121 -3.02 -1.30 20.48
N LYS A 122 -2.72 -0.12 21.05
CA LYS A 122 -1.39 0.16 21.62
C LYS A 122 -0.98 -0.86 22.68
N ARG A 123 -1.92 -1.30 23.53
CA ARG A 123 -1.66 -2.31 24.57
C ARG A 123 -1.34 -3.69 23.98
N GLU A 124 -2.00 -4.04 22.88
CA GLU A 124 -1.81 -5.32 22.20
C GLU A 124 -0.52 -5.38 21.36
N LEU A 125 0.09 -4.24 21.07
CA LEU A 125 1.27 -4.14 20.19
C LEU A 125 2.59 -4.29 20.90
N ALA A 126 2.64 -4.07 22.21
CA ALA A 126 3.89 -4.11 22.99
C ALA A 126 4.59 -5.47 22.83
N GLY A 127 5.86 -5.44 22.41
CA GLY A 127 6.69 -6.62 22.17
C GLY A 127 6.34 -7.41 20.89
N ARG A 128 5.34 -7.02 20.12
CA ARG A 128 4.91 -7.76 18.93
C ARG A 128 5.63 -7.34 17.66
N ARG A 129 5.73 -8.28 16.72
CA ARG A 129 6.34 -8.11 15.40
C ARG A 129 5.24 -7.81 14.36
N VAL A 130 5.39 -6.65 13.70
CA VAL A 130 4.34 -6.06 12.86
C VAL A 130 4.77 -6.02 11.39
N LEU A 131 3.87 -6.50 10.51
CA LEU A 131 3.88 -6.21 9.08
C LEU A 131 3.00 -4.99 8.84
N LEU A 132 3.55 -3.93 8.25
CA LEU A 132 2.82 -2.71 7.93
C LEU A 132 2.42 -2.71 6.45
N ALA A 133 1.12 -2.58 6.18
CA ALA A 133 0.55 -2.66 4.84
C ALA A 133 -0.12 -1.35 4.44
N ASP A 134 0.03 -0.96 3.18
CA ASP A 134 -0.74 0.13 2.56
C ASP A 134 -1.13 -0.26 1.12
N ASP A 135 -2.09 0.45 0.53
CA ASP A 135 -2.49 0.22 -0.87
C ASP A 135 -1.47 0.81 -1.84
N VAL A 136 -0.98 2.02 -1.56
CA VAL A 136 -0.06 2.78 -2.42
C VAL A 136 1.05 3.42 -1.60
N ARG A 137 2.29 3.24 -2.05
CA ARG A 137 3.43 4.00 -1.56
C ARG A 137 3.81 5.11 -2.54
N ASN A 138 3.73 6.36 -2.07
CA ASN A 138 4.26 7.51 -2.80
C ASN A 138 5.69 7.82 -2.33
N THR A 139 5.81 8.68 -1.34
CA THR A 139 7.11 9.07 -0.73
C THR A 139 7.52 8.20 0.45
N GLY A 140 6.66 7.27 0.89
CA GLY A 140 6.87 6.48 2.11
C GLY A 140 6.57 7.22 3.42
N GLU A 141 6.11 8.48 3.36
CA GLU A 141 5.83 9.28 4.56
C GLU A 141 4.71 8.66 5.43
N THR A 142 3.68 8.09 4.82
CA THR A 142 2.63 7.35 5.54
C THR A 142 3.22 6.19 6.32
N PHE A 143 4.04 5.38 5.69
CA PHE A 143 4.74 4.28 6.37
C PHE A 143 5.63 4.78 7.52
N ALA A 144 6.39 5.85 7.30
CA ALA A 144 7.26 6.41 8.35
C ALA A 144 6.47 6.88 9.57
N ARG A 145 5.35 7.56 9.36
CA ARG A 145 4.47 8.03 10.45
C ARG A 145 3.81 6.87 11.19
N CYS A 146 3.29 5.87 10.47
CA CYS A 146 2.71 4.68 11.07
C CYS A 146 3.75 3.84 11.83
N ALA A 147 4.95 3.67 11.26
CA ALA A 147 6.06 2.97 11.91
C ALA A 147 6.47 3.65 13.23
N ALA A 148 6.53 4.98 13.26
CA ALA A 148 6.83 5.72 14.49
C ALA A 148 5.78 5.46 15.60
N LEU A 149 4.49 5.36 15.22
CA LEU A 149 3.42 5.01 16.17
C LEU A 149 3.53 3.57 16.69
N LEU A 150 3.92 2.61 15.83
CA LEU A 150 4.15 1.22 16.23
C LEU A 150 5.32 1.11 17.20
N MET A 151 6.45 1.73 16.86
CA MET A 151 7.63 1.73 17.73
C MET A 151 7.34 2.44 19.06
N GLY A 152 6.60 3.56 19.04
CA GLY A 152 6.15 4.26 20.25
C GLY A 152 5.18 3.43 21.12
N ALA A 153 4.54 2.41 20.56
CA ALA A 153 3.73 1.42 21.29
C ALA A 153 4.53 0.19 21.72
N GLY A 154 5.85 0.16 21.48
CA GLY A 154 6.74 -0.95 21.85
C GLY A 154 6.71 -2.13 20.87
N ALA A 155 6.18 -1.95 19.67
CA ALA A 155 6.20 -2.97 18.62
C ALA A 155 7.49 -2.93 17.81
N THR A 156 7.80 -4.04 17.13
CA THR A 156 8.92 -4.15 16.18
C THR A 156 8.36 -4.26 14.77
N LEU A 157 8.71 -3.31 13.90
CA LEU A 157 8.40 -3.41 12.48
C LEU A 157 9.31 -4.46 11.84
N VAL A 158 8.75 -5.42 11.10
CA VAL A 158 9.53 -6.48 10.44
C VAL A 158 9.61 -6.31 8.93
N ALA A 159 8.58 -5.75 8.33
CA ALA A 159 8.55 -5.41 6.89
C ALA A 159 7.41 -4.43 6.59
N THR A 160 7.46 -3.85 5.39
CA THR A 160 6.36 -3.10 4.79
C THR A 160 5.91 -3.76 3.49
N VAL A 161 4.61 -3.63 3.18
CA VAL A 161 4.03 -4.15 1.94
C VAL A 161 3.05 -3.17 1.34
N GLU A 162 3.03 -3.06 0.04
CA GLU A 162 2.01 -2.30 -0.70
C GLU A 162 1.65 -2.98 -2.03
N ILE A 163 0.47 -2.64 -2.55
CA ILE A 163 0.04 -3.12 -3.87
C ILE A 163 0.80 -2.39 -4.96
N TYR A 164 1.00 -1.08 -4.81
CA TYR A 164 1.61 -0.25 -5.83
C TYR A 164 2.62 0.74 -5.23
N ASP A 165 3.82 0.77 -5.83
CA ASP A 165 4.87 1.74 -5.54
C ASP A 165 5.06 2.71 -6.70
N ARG A 166 4.95 4.00 -6.42
CA ARG A 166 5.18 5.08 -7.39
C ARG A 166 6.65 5.37 -7.67
N MET A 167 7.55 4.71 -6.98
CA MET A 167 9.00 4.87 -7.14
C MET A 167 9.48 6.33 -6.94
N GLU A 168 8.83 7.07 -6.05
CA GLU A 168 9.29 8.39 -5.63
C GLU A 168 10.44 8.29 -4.62
N ALA A 169 11.11 9.41 -4.31
CA ALA A 169 12.15 9.44 -3.28
C ALA A 169 11.56 9.02 -1.92
N ILE A 170 12.11 7.96 -1.33
CA ILE A 170 11.49 7.26 -0.20
C ILE A 170 12.32 7.45 1.05
N THR A 171 11.64 7.67 2.18
CA THR A 171 12.23 7.51 3.50
C THR A 171 12.39 6.03 3.81
N GLU A 172 13.62 5.55 3.90
CA GLU A 172 13.92 4.17 4.27
C GLU A 172 13.62 3.93 5.75
N LEU A 173 12.99 2.78 6.05
CA LEU A 173 12.62 2.38 7.41
C LEU A 173 13.57 1.34 8.01
N GLY A 174 14.63 0.95 7.28
CA GLY A 174 15.59 -0.06 7.72
C GLY A 174 15.03 -1.50 7.75
N VAL A 175 13.87 -1.73 7.16
CA VAL A 175 13.24 -3.06 7.01
C VAL A 175 12.94 -3.35 5.54
N PRO A 176 12.82 -4.65 5.15
CA PRO A 176 12.44 -5.02 3.81
C PRO A 176 11.08 -4.43 3.41
N ASN A 177 10.96 -4.00 2.14
CA ASN A 177 9.72 -3.60 1.53
C ASN A 177 9.35 -4.54 0.38
N PHE A 178 8.08 -4.92 0.29
CA PHE A 178 7.57 -5.78 -0.78
C PHE A 178 6.41 -5.10 -1.48
N THR A 179 6.52 -4.98 -2.80
CA THR A 179 5.50 -4.38 -3.65
C THR A 179 5.09 -5.34 -4.77
N LEU A 180 3.82 -5.31 -5.15
CA LEU A 180 3.31 -6.07 -6.29
C LEU A 180 3.62 -5.38 -7.61
N ALA A 181 3.43 -4.07 -7.69
CA ALA A 181 3.62 -3.32 -8.92
C ALA A 181 4.44 -2.07 -8.67
N GLU A 182 5.41 -1.85 -9.53
CA GLU A 182 6.25 -0.66 -9.56
C GLU A 182 6.02 0.07 -10.86
N TYR A 183 5.73 1.36 -10.78
CA TYR A 183 5.61 2.20 -11.97
C TYR A 183 6.01 3.63 -11.63
N ARG A 184 7.11 4.07 -12.19
CA ARG A 184 7.55 5.46 -12.08
C ARG A 184 6.78 6.30 -13.08
N ALA A 185 5.89 7.16 -12.59
CA ALA A 185 5.20 8.12 -13.43
C ALA A 185 6.20 9.08 -14.09
N PRO A 186 5.99 9.48 -15.36
CA PRO A 186 6.67 10.63 -15.94
C PRO A 186 6.41 11.91 -15.11
N GLU A 187 7.21 12.94 -15.32
CA GLU A 187 7.07 14.21 -14.61
C GLU A 187 5.63 14.76 -14.64
N ASN A 188 5.19 15.27 -13.52
CA ASN A 188 3.96 16.04 -13.41
C ASN A 188 4.25 17.49 -13.79
N TYR A 189 3.30 18.16 -14.45
CA TYR A 189 3.40 19.52 -14.93
C TYR A 189 2.50 20.45 -14.12
N LYS A 190 2.94 21.67 -13.83
CA LYS A 190 2.01 22.72 -13.40
C LYS A 190 0.96 22.94 -14.48
N ALA A 191 -0.31 23.09 -14.11
CA ALA A 191 -1.42 23.24 -15.06
C ALA A 191 -1.18 24.36 -16.07
N ALA A 192 -0.63 25.51 -15.63
CA ALA A 192 -0.31 26.66 -16.46
C ALA A 192 0.76 26.37 -17.52
N ASP A 193 1.69 25.44 -17.24
CA ASP A 193 2.83 25.13 -18.11
C ASP A 193 2.70 23.78 -18.81
N CYS A 194 1.58 23.10 -18.64
CA CYS A 194 1.37 21.74 -19.10
C CYS A 194 1.54 21.60 -20.62
N PRO A 195 2.51 20.81 -21.11
CA PRO A 195 2.74 20.63 -22.53
C PRO A 195 1.62 19.85 -23.23
N LEU A 196 0.82 19.07 -22.47
CA LEU A 196 -0.32 18.34 -23.00
C LEU A 196 -1.49 19.29 -23.29
N CYS A 197 -1.73 20.28 -22.41
CA CYS A 197 -2.68 21.36 -22.64
C CYS A 197 -2.30 22.18 -23.88
N LYS A 198 -1.01 22.55 -23.98
CA LYS A 198 -0.50 23.34 -25.13
C LYS A 198 -0.67 22.64 -26.48
N ARG A 199 -0.73 21.28 -26.46
CA ARG A 199 -0.99 20.46 -27.66
C ARG A 199 -2.46 20.17 -27.89
N GLY A 200 -3.37 20.71 -27.07
CA GLY A 200 -4.81 20.49 -27.17
C GLY A 200 -5.26 19.06 -26.82
N GLN A 201 -4.43 18.29 -26.09
CA GLN A 201 -4.82 16.94 -25.66
C GLN A 201 -5.98 17.03 -24.66
N PRO A 202 -7.10 16.30 -24.88
CA PRO A 202 -8.23 16.30 -23.96
C PRO A 202 -7.81 15.94 -22.54
N ILE A 203 -8.36 16.64 -21.54
CA ILE A 203 -8.05 16.43 -20.12
C ILE A 203 -9.16 15.65 -19.44
N THR A 204 -8.77 14.63 -18.67
CA THR A 204 -9.67 13.83 -17.84
C THR A 204 -9.64 14.37 -16.42
N ARG A 205 -10.84 14.57 -15.83
CA ARG A 205 -11.06 14.97 -14.43
C ARG A 205 -11.89 13.90 -13.73
N PHE A 206 -11.63 13.71 -12.41
CA PHE A 206 -12.34 12.77 -11.56
C PHE A 206 -13.03 13.48 -10.40
#